data_338f585a4c812871719e25c5558e05c1
#
_entry.id   338f585a4c812871719e25c5558e05c1
#
_cell.length_a   1.000
_cell.length_b   1.000
_cell.length_c   1.000
_cell.angle_alpha   90.00
_cell.angle_beta   90.00
_cell.angle_gamma   90.00
#
_symmetry.space_group_name_H-M   'P 1'
#
loop_
_entity.id
_entity.type
_entity.pdbx_description
1 polymer ?
#
loop_
_entity_poly.entity_id
_entity_poly.type
_entity_poly.pdbx_seq_one_letter_code
_entity_poly.pdbx_strand_id
1 'polypeptide(L)'
;MDRTTIENAALKLFHERGFGAVKVQDICAECGITKPTFYHYVPSKDDILLRYNEEALDTVEAHVAGTDPEGPVSQLLGAYLVLIDECERIGPDLLSRITCSNLQKNHGSYDTRPTIIERMEAIITAGQRSGAIGNAGDPHQLYLLSAYLYEGLQFMWCLKRGDFDWRAQLREGLTALWQVKA
;
A
#
# COMPACT_ATOMS: atom_id res chain seq x y z
N MET A 1 18.43 5.48 -19.92
CA MET A 1 17.00 5.72 -19.61
C MET A 1 16.37 4.37 -19.37
N ASP A 2 15.73 4.17 -18.27
CA ASP A 2 14.98 2.98 -17.93
C ASP A 2 13.54 3.34 -17.53
N ARG A 3 12.72 2.34 -17.32
CA ARG A 3 11.32 2.50 -16.96
C ARG A 3 11.15 3.26 -15.63
N THR A 4 11.96 2.93 -14.63
CA THR A 4 11.91 3.54 -13.30
C THR A 4 12.17 5.05 -13.35
N THR A 5 13.12 5.49 -14.18
CA THR A 5 13.39 6.93 -14.38
C THR A 5 12.15 7.66 -14.92
N ILE A 6 11.43 7.06 -15.88
CA ILE A 6 10.23 7.65 -16.47
C ILE A 6 9.09 7.69 -15.43
N GLU A 7 8.92 6.62 -14.66
CA GLU A 7 7.90 6.52 -13.61
C GLU A 7 8.13 7.56 -12.51
N ASN A 8 9.37 7.71 -12.02
CA ASN A 8 9.71 8.71 -11.01
C ASN A 8 9.46 10.15 -11.50
N ALA A 9 9.84 10.45 -12.73
CA ALA A 9 9.57 11.77 -13.33
C ALA A 9 8.07 12.04 -13.46
N ALA A 10 7.30 11.04 -13.86
CA ALA A 10 5.85 11.14 -13.96
C ALA A 10 5.18 11.35 -12.60
N LEU A 11 5.56 10.56 -11.58
CA LEU A 11 5.04 10.69 -10.22
C LEU A 11 5.33 12.09 -9.66
N LYS A 12 6.54 12.62 -9.84
CA LYS A 12 6.88 13.99 -9.47
C LYS A 12 5.92 15.00 -10.11
N LEU A 13 5.70 14.89 -11.43
CA LEU A 13 4.77 15.78 -12.15
C LEU A 13 3.32 15.62 -11.66
N PHE A 14 2.89 14.40 -11.34
CA PHE A 14 1.56 14.15 -10.79
C PHE A 14 1.35 14.82 -9.44
N HIS A 15 2.36 14.80 -8.58
CA HIS A 15 2.32 15.52 -7.30
C HIS A 15 2.30 17.04 -7.47
N GLU A 16 3.12 17.59 -8.39
CA GLU A 16 3.24 19.03 -8.58
C GLU A 16 2.02 19.64 -9.27
N ARG A 17 1.42 18.94 -10.23
CA ARG A 17 0.41 19.51 -11.16
C ARG A 17 -0.93 18.79 -11.11
N GLY A 18 -1.02 17.66 -10.42
CA GLY A 18 -2.17 16.75 -10.45
C GLY A 18 -2.17 15.82 -11.67
N PHE A 19 -2.56 14.58 -11.45
CA PHE A 19 -2.58 13.53 -12.49
C PHE A 19 -3.36 13.94 -13.76
N GLY A 20 -4.53 14.58 -13.57
CA GLY A 20 -5.40 14.97 -14.70
C GLY A 20 -4.78 16.04 -15.61
N ALA A 21 -3.96 16.93 -15.07
CA ALA A 21 -3.32 18.00 -15.81
C ALA A 21 -2.07 17.54 -16.58
N VAL A 22 -1.38 16.50 -16.11
CA VAL A 22 -0.15 15.99 -16.74
C VAL A 22 -0.47 15.12 -17.93
N LYS A 23 0.08 15.46 -19.08
CA LYS A 23 0.00 14.68 -20.33
C LYS A 23 1.28 13.87 -20.52
N VAL A 24 1.21 12.76 -21.29
CA VAL A 24 2.41 11.98 -21.68
C VAL A 24 3.50 12.87 -22.29
N GLN A 25 3.10 13.93 -22.98
CA GLN A 25 4.05 14.88 -23.57
C GLN A 25 4.86 15.66 -22.52
N ASP A 26 4.27 15.95 -21.36
CA ASP A 26 4.96 16.64 -20.26
C ASP A 26 6.00 15.71 -19.62
N ILE A 27 5.65 14.43 -19.45
CA ILE A 27 6.57 13.40 -18.97
C ILE A 27 7.72 13.20 -19.96
N CYS A 28 7.42 13.15 -21.27
CA CYS A 28 8.44 13.05 -22.30
C CYS A 28 9.41 14.24 -22.27
N ALA A 29 8.89 15.46 -22.06
CA ALA A 29 9.71 16.68 -21.97
C ALA A 29 10.61 16.65 -20.73
N GLU A 30 10.09 16.25 -19.58
CA GLU A 30 10.85 16.12 -18.32
C GLU A 30 11.99 15.08 -18.46
N CYS A 31 11.74 13.99 -19.17
CA CYS A 31 12.72 12.92 -19.36
C CYS A 31 13.64 13.11 -20.58
N GLY A 32 13.39 14.11 -21.43
CA GLY A 32 14.13 14.31 -22.68
C GLY A 32 13.93 13.17 -23.70
N ILE A 33 12.74 12.54 -23.74
CA ILE A 33 12.42 11.42 -24.62
C ILE A 33 11.27 11.73 -25.56
N THR A 34 11.10 10.88 -26.57
CA THR A 34 9.95 10.97 -27.50
C THR A 34 8.75 10.14 -27.01
N LYS A 35 7.54 10.45 -27.51
CA LYS A 35 6.36 9.63 -27.23
C LYS A 35 6.52 8.15 -27.60
N PRO A 36 7.06 7.78 -28.78
CA PRO A 36 7.37 6.38 -29.07
C PRO A 36 8.27 5.72 -28.02
N THR A 37 9.30 6.46 -27.56
CA THR A 37 10.20 5.98 -26.50
C THR A 37 9.44 5.77 -25.18
N PHE A 38 8.56 6.69 -24.79
CA PHE A 38 7.71 6.53 -23.62
C PHE A 38 6.87 5.27 -23.71
N TYR A 39 6.11 5.08 -24.81
CA TYR A 39 5.23 3.92 -24.97
C TYR A 39 5.96 2.58 -25.14
N HIS A 40 7.25 2.61 -25.47
CA HIS A 40 8.10 1.42 -25.44
C HIS A 40 8.31 0.90 -23.99
N TYR A 41 8.43 1.82 -23.00
CA TYR A 41 8.66 1.48 -21.60
C TYR A 41 7.37 1.38 -20.79
N VAL A 42 6.39 2.24 -21.06
CA VAL A 42 5.17 2.41 -20.28
C VAL A 42 3.96 2.41 -21.20
N PRO A 43 3.08 1.41 -21.14
CA PRO A 43 1.93 1.28 -22.02
C PRO A 43 0.96 2.45 -21.94
N SER A 44 0.75 2.99 -20.73
CA SER A 44 -0.10 4.15 -20.51
C SER A 44 0.36 4.94 -19.27
N LYS A 45 -0.16 6.16 -19.14
CA LYS A 45 0.05 6.98 -17.94
C LYS A 45 -0.54 6.33 -16.68
N ASP A 46 -1.63 5.60 -16.84
CA ASP A 46 -2.29 4.88 -15.75
C ASP A 46 -1.47 3.68 -15.26
N ASP A 47 -0.72 3.02 -16.15
CA ASP A 47 0.16 1.89 -15.76
C ASP A 47 1.28 2.32 -14.79
N ILE A 48 1.66 3.60 -14.77
CA ILE A 48 2.61 4.14 -13.80
C ILE A 48 2.03 4.03 -12.38
N LEU A 49 0.75 4.34 -12.22
CA LEU A 49 0.09 4.29 -10.91
C LEU A 49 -0.07 2.85 -10.40
N LEU A 50 -0.29 1.89 -11.30
CA LEU A 50 -0.53 0.50 -10.92
C LEU A 50 0.72 -0.19 -10.35
N ARG A 51 1.90 0.16 -10.86
CA ARG A 51 3.18 -0.40 -10.37
C ARG A 51 3.61 0.08 -8.99
N TYR A 52 3.07 1.20 -8.56
CA TYR A 52 3.41 1.76 -7.27
C TYR A 52 3.16 0.78 -6.11
N ASN A 53 2.14 -0.05 -6.21
CA ASN A 53 1.82 -1.04 -5.20
C ASN A 53 2.85 -2.18 -5.11
N GLU A 54 3.59 -2.47 -6.19
CA GLU A 54 4.62 -3.52 -6.18
C GLU A 54 5.78 -3.17 -5.26
N GLU A 55 6.25 -1.90 -5.29
CA GLU A 55 7.35 -1.43 -4.43
C GLU A 55 6.95 -1.43 -2.95
N ALA A 56 5.70 -1.06 -2.66
CA ALA A 56 5.14 -1.13 -1.31
C ALA A 56 5.14 -2.58 -0.80
N LEU A 57 4.71 -3.52 -1.64
CA LEU A 57 4.69 -4.94 -1.28
C LEU A 57 6.10 -5.51 -1.08
N ASP A 58 7.11 -5.09 -1.85
CA ASP A 58 8.51 -5.48 -1.63
C ASP A 58 8.98 -5.03 -0.24
N THR A 59 8.65 -3.80 0.15
CA THR A 59 9.00 -3.25 1.47
C THR A 59 8.29 -4.00 2.60
N VAL A 60 6.99 -4.31 2.43
CA VAL A 60 6.23 -5.11 3.41
C VAL A 60 6.81 -6.51 3.52
N GLU A 61 7.12 -7.16 2.40
CA GLU A 61 7.69 -8.52 2.39
C GLU A 61 9.03 -8.55 3.13
N ALA A 62 9.90 -7.58 2.90
CA ALA A 62 11.16 -7.44 3.64
C ALA A 62 10.92 -7.22 5.15
N HIS A 63 9.91 -6.41 5.51
CA HIS A 63 9.56 -6.15 6.91
C HIS A 63 9.07 -7.41 7.63
N VAL A 64 8.15 -8.16 7.02
CA VAL A 64 7.59 -9.37 7.65
C VAL A 64 8.53 -10.59 7.59
N ALA A 65 9.54 -10.58 6.73
CA ALA A 65 10.57 -11.62 6.68
C ALA A 65 11.54 -11.55 7.87
N GLY A 66 11.70 -10.36 8.46
CA GLY A 66 12.53 -10.13 9.64
C GLY A 66 11.87 -10.61 10.93
N THR A 67 12.49 -10.22 12.03
CA THR A 67 11.92 -10.32 13.39
C THR A 67 11.95 -8.95 14.05
N ASP A 68 10.87 -8.60 14.72
CA ASP A 68 10.78 -7.37 15.47
C ASP A 68 11.15 -7.64 16.95
N PRO A 69 12.15 -6.95 17.51
CA PRO A 69 12.53 -7.12 18.91
C PRO A 69 11.42 -6.72 19.90
N GLU A 70 10.49 -5.87 19.49
CA GLU A 70 9.32 -5.47 20.28
C GLU A 70 8.18 -6.50 20.22
N GLY A 71 8.32 -7.52 19.36
CA GLY A 71 7.43 -8.67 19.30
C GLY A 71 6.40 -8.67 18.17
N PRO A 72 5.54 -9.72 18.16
CA PRO A 72 4.62 -9.99 17.05
C PRO A 72 3.64 -8.85 16.74
N VAL A 73 3.11 -8.17 17.76
CA VAL A 73 2.14 -7.08 17.58
C VAL A 73 2.81 -5.88 16.92
N SER A 74 4.02 -5.50 17.37
CA SER A 74 4.79 -4.43 16.75
C SER A 74 5.11 -4.75 15.29
N GLN A 75 5.53 -5.98 15.00
CA GLN A 75 5.83 -6.44 13.66
C GLN A 75 4.62 -6.36 12.72
N LEU A 76 3.44 -6.81 13.17
CA LEU A 76 2.21 -6.71 12.40
C LEU A 76 1.80 -5.25 12.16
N LEU A 77 1.84 -4.41 13.19
CA LEU A 77 1.54 -2.99 13.05
C LEU A 77 2.51 -2.31 12.08
N GLY A 78 3.81 -2.61 12.19
CA GLY A 78 4.84 -2.09 11.32
C GLY A 78 4.59 -2.40 9.84
N ALA A 79 4.12 -3.61 9.50
CA ALA A 79 3.76 -3.97 8.14
C ALA A 79 2.67 -3.05 7.55
N TYR A 80 1.63 -2.75 8.32
CA TYR A 80 0.58 -1.83 7.90
C TYR A 80 1.05 -0.37 7.86
N LEU A 81 1.95 0.03 8.78
CA LEU A 81 2.51 1.39 8.76
C LEU A 81 3.35 1.64 7.52
N VAL A 82 4.10 0.64 7.02
CA VAL A 82 4.80 0.71 5.73
C VAL A 82 3.81 1.02 4.60
N LEU A 83 2.68 0.33 4.54
CA LEU A 83 1.65 0.59 3.52
C LEU A 83 1.04 1.99 3.65
N ILE A 84 0.81 2.46 4.88
CA ILE A 84 0.32 3.81 5.15
C ILE A 84 1.32 4.85 4.65
N ASP A 85 2.62 4.70 4.98
CA ASP A 85 3.67 5.62 4.55
C ASP A 85 3.68 5.76 3.03
N GLU A 86 3.55 4.65 2.33
CA GLU A 86 3.50 4.63 0.89
C GLU A 86 2.23 5.31 0.33
N CYS A 87 1.07 5.05 0.91
CA CYS A 87 -0.18 5.70 0.53
C CYS A 87 -0.14 7.22 0.76
N GLU A 88 0.42 7.66 1.89
CA GLU A 88 0.58 9.09 2.19
C GLU A 88 1.57 9.77 1.25
N ARG A 89 2.63 9.06 0.83
CA ARG A 89 3.58 9.53 -0.18
C ARG A 89 2.91 9.75 -1.54
N ILE A 90 1.98 8.90 -1.95
CA ILE A 90 1.16 9.06 -3.17
C ILE A 90 0.18 10.21 -3.04
N GLY A 91 -0.43 10.34 -1.90
CA GLY A 91 -1.51 11.26 -1.64
C GLY A 91 -2.91 10.74 -2.06
N PRO A 92 -3.95 11.32 -1.46
CA PRO A 92 -5.32 10.80 -1.59
C PRO A 92 -5.89 10.91 -3.01
N ASP A 93 -5.47 11.92 -3.78
CA ASP A 93 -5.97 12.13 -5.15
C ASP A 93 -5.49 11.04 -6.12
N LEU A 94 -4.20 10.68 -6.06
CA LEU A 94 -3.64 9.61 -6.91
C LEU A 94 -4.15 8.25 -6.45
N LEU A 95 -4.18 8.00 -5.15
CA LEU A 95 -4.67 6.75 -4.59
C LEU A 95 -6.16 6.50 -4.93
N SER A 96 -7.00 7.54 -4.89
CA SER A 96 -8.39 7.46 -5.36
C SER A 96 -8.49 7.01 -6.82
N ARG A 97 -7.58 7.47 -7.68
CA ARG A 97 -7.57 7.06 -9.11
C ARG A 97 -7.15 5.60 -9.27
N ILE A 98 -6.16 5.14 -8.51
CA ILE A 98 -5.77 3.71 -8.48
C ILE A 98 -6.97 2.86 -8.06
N THR A 99 -7.66 3.24 -6.99
CA THR A 99 -8.86 2.56 -6.51
C THR A 99 -9.96 2.53 -7.58
N CYS A 100 -10.30 3.67 -8.18
CA CYS A 100 -11.31 3.73 -9.25
C CYS A 100 -10.92 2.89 -10.46
N SER A 101 -9.64 2.88 -10.86
CA SER A 101 -9.15 2.07 -11.96
C SER A 101 -9.31 0.56 -11.68
N ASN A 102 -8.99 0.12 -10.46
CA ASN A 102 -9.17 -1.27 -10.03
C ASN A 102 -10.65 -1.68 -9.94
N LEU A 103 -11.54 -0.76 -9.54
CA LEU A 103 -12.98 -1.03 -9.55
C LEU A 103 -13.55 -1.20 -10.97
N GLN A 104 -12.98 -0.52 -11.97
CA GLN A 104 -13.39 -0.67 -13.38
C GLN A 104 -12.81 -1.93 -14.01
N LYS A 105 -11.57 -2.27 -13.66
CA LYS A 105 -10.86 -3.47 -14.13
C LYS A 105 -9.87 -3.90 -13.06
N ASN A 106 -10.02 -5.12 -12.55
CA ASN A 106 -9.06 -5.65 -11.58
C ASN A 106 -7.65 -5.72 -12.22
N HIS A 107 -6.72 -4.93 -11.68
CA HIS A 107 -5.31 -4.88 -12.07
C HIS A 107 -4.41 -5.63 -11.07
N GLY A 108 -5.01 -6.26 -10.06
CA GLY A 108 -4.28 -6.95 -9.00
C GLY A 108 -3.63 -6.04 -7.95
N SER A 109 -3.91 -4.72 -7.99
CA SER A 109 -3.26 -3.76 -7.06
C SER A 109 -3.66 -3.97 -5.59
N TYR A 110 -4.69 -4.74 -5.33
CA TYR A 110 -5.16 -5.11 -3.99
C TYR A 110 -4.86 -6.58 -3.65
N ASP A 111 -4.19 -7.30 -4.57
CA ASP A 111 -3.83 -8.69 -4.35
C ASP A 111 -2.53 -8.74 -3.53
N THR A 112 -2.61 -9.28 -2.32
CA THR A 112 -1.42 -9.50 -1.50
C THR A 112 -0.71 -10.78 -1.92
N ARG A 113 0.62 -10.75 -1.95
CA ARG A 113 1.45 -11.92 -2.30
C ARG A 113 1.23 -13.06 -1.28
N PRO A 114 1.11 -14.31 -1.73
CA PRO A 114 0.94 -15.46 -0.82
C PRO A 114 2.03 -15.54 0.27
N THR A 115 3.27 -15.19 -0.06
CA THR A 115 4.39 -15.16 0.88
C THR A 115 4.19 -14.19 2.03
N ILE A 116 3.60 -13.01 1.75
CA ILE A 116 3.26 -12.01 2.78
C ILE A 116 2.14 -12.56 3.66
N ILE A 117 1.08 -13.14 3.06
CA ILE A 117 -0.05 -13.72 3.79
C ILE A 117 0.43 -14.79 4.77
N GLU A 118 1.19 -15.77 4.29
CA GLU A 118 1.75 -16.84 5.11
C GLU A 118 2.59 -16.31 6.28
N ARG A 119 3.39 -15.27 6.04
CA ARG A 119 4.19 -14.63 7.08
C ARG A 119 3.34 -13.90 8.11
N MET A 120 2.35 -13.11 7.68
CA MET A 120 1.43 -12.42 8.59
C MET A 120 0.67 -13.42 9.48
N GLU A 121 0.18 -14.53 8.92
CA GLU A 121 -0.48 -15.61 9.67
C GLU A 121 0.47 -16.26 10.68
N ALA A 122 1.72 -16.50 10.30
CA ALA A 122 2.72 -17.05 11.20
C ALA A 122 3.03 -16.10 12.37
N ILE A 123 3.10 -14.79 12.12
CA ILE A 123 3.30 -13.78 13.17
C ILE A 123 2.07 -13.71 14.10
N ILE A 124 0.84 -13.75 13.56
CA ILE A 124 -0.39 -13.81 14.35
C ILE A 124 -0.37 -15.06 15.25
N THR A 125 -0.04 -16.22 14.68
CA THR A 125 0.07 -17.48 15.44
C THR A 125 1.10 -17.39 16.57
N ALA A 126 2.25 -16.77 16.31
CA ALA A 126 3.28 -16.54 17.34
C ALA A 126 2.76 -15.59 18.44
N GLY A 127 2.03 -14.53 18.06
CA GLY A 127 1.38 -13.61 19.00
C GLY A 127 0.35 -14.29 19.89
N GLN A 128 -0.46 -15.18 19.32
CA GLN A 128 -1.43 -15.99 20.09
C GLN A 128 -0.72 -16.91 21.08
N ARG A 129 0.33 -17.61 20.65
CA ARG A 129 1.11 -18.52 21.51
C ARG A 129 1.81 -17.79 22.66
N SER A 130 2.31 -16.59 22.42
CA SER A 130 2.95 -15.76 23.45
C SER A 130 1.96 -15.05 24.39
N GLY A 131 0.68 -15.01 23.99
CA GLY A 131 -0.38 -14.27 24.70
C GLY A 131 -0.38 -12.77 24.41
N ALA A 132 0.46 -12.28 23.49
CA ALA A 132 0.47 -10.89 23.01
C ALA A 132 -0.79 -10.57 22.20
N ILE A 133 -1.32 -11.55 21.46
CA ILE A 133 -2.62 -11.51 20.77
C ILE A 133 -3.59 -12.38 21.58
N GLY A 134 -4.59 -11.73 22.19
CA GLY A 134 -5.61 -12.42 23.01
C GLY A 134 -6.73 -13.06 22.18
N ASN A 135 -6.94 -12.62 20.95
CA ASN A 135 -7.95 -13.20 20.07
C ASN A 135 -7.48 -14.57 19.56
N ALA A 136 -8.18 -15.62 19.98
CA ALA A 136 -7.87 -17.03 19.65
C ALA A 136 -8.53 -17.50 18.33
N GLY A 137 -9.06 -16.59 17.53
CA GLY A 137 -9.63 -16.89 16.22
C GLY A 137 -8.60 -17.44 15.24
N ASP A 138 -9.08 -17.95 14.12
CA ASP A 138 -8.23 -18.46 13.04
C ASP A 138 -7.27 -17.38 12.52
N PRO A 139 -5.95 -17.65 12.42
CA PRO A 139 -4.97 -16.63 12.00
C PRO A 139 -5.23 -16.07 10.61
N HIS A 140 -5.71 -16.89 9.66
CA HIS A 140 -6.06 -16.43 8.33
C HIS A 140 -7.25 -15.45 8.36
N GLN A 141 -8.28 -15.77 9.16
CA GLN A 141 -9.43 -14.86 9.32
C GLN A 141 -9.01 -13.56 10.01
N LEU A 142 -8.14 -13.61 11.01
CA LEU A 142 -7.61 -12.40 11.65
C LEU A 142 -6.78 -11.56 10.68
N TYR A 143 -5.97 -12.19 9.83
CA TYR A 143 -5.27 -11.48 8.74
C TYR A 143 -6.26 -10.82 7.79
N LEU A 144 -7.26 -11.52 7.26
CA LEU A 144 -8.26 -10.95 6.34
C LEU A 144 -9.00 -9.78 6.95
N LEU A 145 -9.46 -9.90 8.20
CA LEU A 145 -10.14 -8.80 8.90
C LEU A 145 -9.24 -7.59 9.09
N SER A 146 -7.95 -7.81 9.36
CA SER A 146 -6.95 -6.76 9.47
C SER A 146 -6.74 -6.03 8.13
N ALA A 147 -6.65 -6.79 7.03
CA ALA A 147 -6.52 -6.27 5.68
C ALA A 147 -7.76 -5.44 5.28
N TYR A 148 -8.96 -5.97 5.51
CA TYR A 148 -10.20 -5.24 5.21
C TYR A 148 -10.38 -3.98 6.06
N LEU A 149 -9.93 -3.99 7.31
CA LEU A 149 -9.90 -2.78 8.14
C LEU A 149 -8.97 -1.72 7.54
N TYR A 150 -7.76 -2.11 7.14
CA TYR A 150 -6.82 -1.22 6.47
C TYR A 150 -7.40 -0.64 5.19
N GLU A 151 -7.95 -1.47 4.31
CA GLU A 151 -8.54 -1.02 3.03
C GLU A 151 -9.73 -0.10 3.24
N GLY A 152 -10.59 -0.40 4.23
CA GLY A 152 -11.72 0.47 4.59
C GLY A 152 -11.27 1.84 5.09
N LEU A 153 -10.21 1.91 5.90
CA LEU A 153 -9.64 3.18 6.38
C LEU A 153 -8.93 3.93 5.25
N GLN A 154 -8.22 3.24 4.37
CA GLN A 154 -7.62 3.81 3.16
C GLN A 154 -8.69 4.48 2.28
N PHE A 155 -9.80 3.77 2.04
CA PHE A 155 -10.93 4.32 1.30
C PHE A 155 -11.51 5.59 1.97
N MET A 156 -11.72 5.55 3.30
CA MET A 156 -12.21 6.71 4.05
C MET A 156 -11.21 7.89 4.01
N TRP A 157 -9.91 7.60 4.07
CA TRP A 157 -8.87 8.63 3.95
C TRP A 157 -8.89 9.30 2.57
N CYS A 158 -9.03 8.52 1.49
CA CYS A 158 -9.21 9.04 0.15
C CYS A 158 -10.49 9.89 0.02
N LEU A 159 -11.62 9.39 0.56
CA LEU A 159 -12.90 10.08 0.50
C LEU A 159 -12.85 11.44 1.21
N LYS A 160 -12.12 11.52 2.31
CA LYS A 160 -11.89 12.74 3.10
C LYS A 160 -10.70 13.57 2.62
N ARG A 161 -10.11 13.26 1.46
CA ARG A 161 -8.99 13.97 0.86
C ARG A 161 -7.78 14.15 1.79
N GLY A 162 -7.49 13.13 2.59
CA GLY A 162 -6.40 13.12 3.54
C GLY A 162 -6.70 13.75 4.90
N ASP A 163 -7.85 14.40 5.07
CA ASP A 163 -8.27 15.00 6.35
C ASP A 163 -8.91 13.95 7.28
N PHE A 164 -8.08 12.95 7.67
CA PHE A 164 -8.51 11.83 8.49
C PHE A 164 -7.28 11.10 9.05
N ASP A 165 -7.17 11.04 10.37
CA ASP A 165 -6.09 10.30 11.04
C ASP A 165 -6.35 8.79 11.01
N TRP A 166 -6.06 8.20 9.89
CA TRP A 166 -6.24 6.76 9.69
C TRP A 166 -5.14 5.92 10.34
N ARG A 167 -3.96 6.49 10.65
CA ARG A 167 -2.90 5.81 11.40
C ARG A 167 -3.35 5.47 12.81
N ALA A 168 -3.88 6.45 13.52
CA ALA A 168 -4.40 6.25 14.86
C ALA A 168 -5.56 5.25 14.84
N GLN A 169 -6.51 5.43 13.92
CA GLN A 169 -7.68 4.54 13.83
C GLN A 169 -7.32 3.11 13.42
N LEU A 170 -6.33 2.92 12.54
CA LEU A 170 -5.86 1.59 12.22
C LEU A 170 -5.23 0.91 13.44
N ARG A 171 -4.36 1.61 14.16
CA ARG A 171 -3.73 1.08 15.38
C ARG A 171 -4.77 0.69 16.41
N GLU A 172 -5.75 1.54 16.70
CA GLU A 172 -6.83 1.26 17.64
C GLU A 172 -7.67 0.06 17.18
N GLY A 173 -8.07 0.03 15.92
CA GLY A 173 -8.88 -1.04 15.34
C GLY A 173 -8.16 -2.38 15.35
N LEU A 174 -6.88 -2.43 14.97
CA LEU A 174 -6.08 -3.66 15.00
C LEU A 174 -5.82 -4.12 16.43
N THR A 175 -5.53 -3.20 17.36
CA THR A 175 -5.36 -3.53 18.79
C THR A 175 -6.63 -4.16 19.37
N ALA A 176 -7.81 -3.62 19.03
CA ALA A 176 -9.08 -4.15 19.43
C ALA A 176 -9.37 -5.52 18.77
N LEU A 177 -9.14 -5.66 17.45
CA LEU A 177 -9.33 -6.89 16.70
C LEU A 177 -8.47 -8.03 17.25
N TRP A 178 -7.19 -7.76 17.51
CA TRP A 178 -6.26 -8.76 18.03
C TRP A 178 -6.38 -8.94 19.55
N GLN A 179 -7.19 -8.13 20.25
CA GLN A 179 -7.35 -8.14 21.70
C GLN A 179 -5.99 -8.04 22.41
N VAL A 180 -5.18 -7.07 21.96
CA VAL A 180 -3.85 -6.84 22.56
C VAL A 180 -4.04 -6.39 24.01
N LYS A 181 -3.36 -7.07 24.91
CA LYS A 181 -3.39 -6.68 26.34
C LYS A 181 -2.51 -5.44 26.56
N ALA A 182 -3.05 -4.49 27.32
CA ALA A 182 -2.32 -3.31 27.75
C ALA A 182 -1.17 -3.68 28.71
#